data_1bd8d900932902f5e2028fd4740054f9
#
_entry.id   1bd8d900932902f5e2028fd4740054f9
#
_cell.length_a   1.000
_cell.length_b   1.000
_cell.length_c   1.000
_cell.angle_alpha   90.00
_cell.angle_beta   90.00
_cell.angle_gamma   90.00
#
_symmetry.space_group_name_H-M   'P 1'
#
loop_
_entity.id
_entity.type
_entity.pdbx_description
1 polymer ?
#
loop_
_entity_poly.entity_id
_entity_poly.type
_entity_poly.pdbx_seq_one_letter_code
_entity_poly.pdbx_strand_id
1 'polypeptide(L)'
;MIGNRSLSVIDPNAVLHVEEEESMSAKSRLEGILLQLMKVEKAHTSSDASRQYYVDLHKDRFSDILRLCQFYVANPSARVLDIGRSELTAYLLKYYPHVTTLGLDLHADAGGHREASSMETVPHITFDLLNSHRVDIWPKCKSFELIVFSEVLEHLSVAPEFVFAFLNSLLAENGILICTTPNAADVAKRLRLAYGRNPFERLRLYSANPGHIREYTRQELCDIACSVGLQCIRQLYFDWPQSRGGSRIKSACMKLIRAYPPFRGSSVAVFRRVMP
;
A
#
# COMPACT_ATOMS: atom_id res chain seq x y z
N MET A 1 -25.19 -47.97 -60.94
CA MET A 1 -24.60 -48.52 -59.67
C MET A 1 -24.11 -47.32 -58.87
N ILE A 2 -24.89 -46.94 -57.90
CA ILE A 2 -24.56 -45.85 -56.97
C ILE A 2 -24.12 -46.48 -55.68
N GLY A 3 -22.82 -46.36 -55.35
CA GLY A 3 -22.24 -46.92 -54.16
C GLY A 3 -22.70 -46.20 -52.89
N ASN A 4 -23.31 -46.95 -51.99
CA ASN A 4 -23.64 -46.54 -50.64
C ASN A 4 -22.33 -46.31 -49.84
N ARG A 5 -22.00 -45.04 -49.52
CA ARG A 5 -21.02 -44.73 -48.49
C ARG A 5 -21.73 -44.78 -47.13
N SER A 6 -21.39 -45.75 -46.34
CA SER A 6 -21.82 -45.87 -44.95
C SER A 6 -21.26 -44.66 -44.17
N LEU A 7 -22.13 -43.82 -43.63
CA LEU A 7 -21.80 -42.85 -42.62
C LEU A 7 -21.37 -43.61 -41.35
N SER A 8 -20.09 -43.51 -40.99
CA SER A 8 -19.63 -43.99 -39.69
C SER A 8 -20.27 -43.14 -38.59
N VAL A 9 -21.05 -43.81 -37.75
CA VAL A 9 -21.62 -43.18 -36.55
C VAL A 9 -20.44 -42.83 -35.63
N ILE A 10 -20.20 -41.55 -35.43
CA ILE A 10 -19.23 -41.06 -34.44
C ILE A 10 -19.83 -41.38 -33.07
N ASP A 11 -19.11 -42.12 -32.26
CA ASP A 11 -19.50 -42.43 -30.87
C ASP A 11 -19.52 -41.15 -30.06
N PRO A 12 -20.69 -40.71 -29.53
CA PRO A 12 -20.76 -39.48 -28.71
C PRO A 12 -19.89 -39.53 -27.47
N ASN A 13 -19.60 -40.72 -26.92
CA ASN A 13 -18.74 -40.84 -25.75
C ASN A 13 -17.27 -40.64 -26.08
N ALA A 14 -16.83 -40.95 -27.29
CA ALA A 14 -15.44 -40.68 -27.70
C ALA A 14 -15.14 -39.17 -27.82
N VAL A 15 -16.13 -38.38 -28.24
CA VAL A 15 -16.01 -36.91 -28.31
C VAL A 15 -15.91 -36.28 -26.91
N LEU A 16 -16.74 -36.78 -25.97
CA LEU A 16 -16.73 -36.28 -24.58
C LEU A 16 -15.39 -36.60 -23.88
N HIS A 17 -14.81 -37.78 -24.09
CA HIS A 17 -13.50 -38.12 -23.52
C HIS A 17 -12.35 -37.27 -24.07
N VAL A 18 -12.35 -36.90 -25.33
CA VAL A 18 -11.33 -36.02 -25.92
C VAL A 18 -11.46 -34.61 -25.40
N GLU A 19 -12.66 -34.07 -25.24
CA GLU A 19 -12.90 -32.75 -24.65
C GLU A 19 -12.50 -32.69 -23.16
N GLU A 20 -12.71 -33.72 -22.38
CA GLU A 20 -12.27 -33.83 -20.99
C GLU A 20 -10.75 -33.92 -20.87
N GLU A 21 -10.06 -34.70 -21.71
CA GLU A 21 -8.60 -34.81 -21.72
C GLU A 21 -7.91 -33.50 -22.17
N GLU A 22 -8.45 -32.81 -23.18
CA GLU A 22 -7.95 -31.50 -23.61
C GLU A 22 -8.16 -30.42 -22.53
N SER A 23 -9.31 -30.43 -21.86
CA SER A 23 -9.62 -29.52 -20.75
C SER A 23 -8.70 -29.75 -19.56
N MET A 24 -8.43 -31.00 -19.17
CA MET A 24 -7.48 -31.34 -18.12
C MET A 24 -6.05 -30.94 -18.47
N SER A 25 -5.61 -31.14 -19.72
CA SER A 25 -4.29 -30.72 -20.20
C SER A 25 -4.13 -29.19 -20.17
N ALA A 26 -5.15 -28.45 -20.57
CA ALA A 26 -5.15 -26.96 -20.54
C ALA A 26 -5.08 -26.43 -19.10
N LYS A 27 -5.83 -27.02 -18.18
CA LYS A 27 -5.82 -26.68 -16.75
C LYS A 27 -4.44 -26.93 -16.14
N SER A 28 -3.84 -28.11 -16.39
CA SER A 28 -2.50 -28.45 -15.87
C SER A 28 -1.41 -27.50 -16.40
N ARG A 29 -1.48 -27.09 -17.68
CA ARG A 29 -0.58 -26.09 -18.26
C ARG A 29 -0.73 -24.74 -17.59
N LEU A 30 -1.98 -24.30 -17.34
CA LEU A 30 -2.26 -23.03 -16.68
C LEU A 30 -1.74 -23.03 -15.24
N GLU A 31 -1.96 -24.11 -14.49
CA GLU A 31 -1.43 -24.29 -13.14
C GLU A 31 0.11 -24.22 -13.12
N GLY A 32 0.76 -24.88 -14.08
CA GLY A 32 2.22 -24.83 -14.23
C GLY A 32 2.75 -23.40 -14.50
N ILE A 33 2.09 -22.65 -15.37
CA ILE A 33 2.41 -21.25 -15.65
C ILE A 33 2.24 -20.39 -14.40
N LEU A 34 1.11 -20.52 -13.69
CA LEU A 34 0.85 -19.77 -12.47
C LEU A 34 1.87 -20.05 -11.38
N LEU A 35 2.23 -21.32 -11.17
CA LEU A 35 3.27 -21.71 -10.21
C LEU A 35 4.64 -21.14 -10.58
N GLN A 36 4.98 -21.09 -11.87
CA GLN A 36 6.23 -20.52 -12.35
C GLN A 36 6.28 -18.99 -12.13
N LEU A 37 5.19 -18.27 -12.42
CA LEU A 37 5.06 -16.85 -12.19
C LEU A 37 5.16 -16.50 -10.69
N MET A 38 4.50 -17.28 -9.83
CA MET A 38 4.58 -17.11 -8.37
C MET A 38 5.99 -17.37 -7.80
N LYS A 39 6.74 -18.33 -8.36
CA LYS A 39 8.13 -18.61 -7.95
C LYS A 39 9.07 -17.46 -8.31
N VAL A 40 8.91 -16.85 -9.46
CA VAL A 40 9.73 -15.69 -9.90
C VAL A 40 9.51 -14.50 -8.97
N GLU A 41 8.28 -14.26 -8.53
CA GLU A 41 7.96 -13.15 -7.62
C GLU A 41 8.51 -13.33 -6.21
N LYS A 42 8.50 -14.57 -5.66
CA LYS A 42 9.10 -14.89 -4.34
C LYS A 42 10.63 -14.70 -4.31
N ALA A 43 11.31 -14.89 -5.42
CA ALA A 43 12.77 -14.75 -5.50
C ALA A 43 13.27 -13.28 -5.35
N HIS A 44 12.39 -12.28 -5.52
CA HIS A 44 12.76 -10.87 -5.46
C HIS A 44 12.68 -10.24 -4.04
N THR A 45 12.26 -10.98 -3.01
CA THR A 45 11.84 -10.39 -1.73
C THR A 45 12.82 -10.54 -0.55
N SER A 46 14.02 -11.12 -0.69
CA SER A 46 14.83 -11.44 0.50
C SER A 46 16.33 -11.35 0.35
N SER A 47 16.90 -10.14 0.35
CA SER A 47 18.30 -9.96 0.70
C SER A 47 18.51 -8.70 1.54
N ASP A 48 19.50 -8.71 2.47
CA ASP A 48 19.91 -7.52 3.22
C ASP A 48 20.27 -6.35 2.31
N ALA A 49 20.82 -6.65 1.11
CA ALA A 49 21.11 -5.65 0.08
C ALA A 49 19.83 -4.97 -0.45
N SER A 50 18.74 -5.71 -0.62
CA SER A 50 17.45 -5.15 -1.04
C SER A 50 16.87 -4.22 0.02
N ARG A 51 17.03 -4.59 1.28
CA ARG A 51 16.61 -3.79 2.44
C ARG A 51 17.41 -2.49 2.52
N GLN A 52 18.74 -2.56 2.47
CA GLN A 52 19.60 -1.38 2.51
C GLN A 52 19.28 -0.43 1.34
N TYR A 53 19.08 -0.97 0.14
CA TYR A 53 18.64 -0.19 -1.01
C TYR A 53 17.31 0.53 -0.76
N TYR A 54 16.33 -0.15 -0.14
CA TYR A 54 15.04 0.44 0.21
C TYR A 54 15.19 1.58 1.22
N VAL A 55 15.97 1.38 2.27
CA VAL A 55 16.26 2.42 3.28
C VAL A 55 16.91 3.65 2.63
N ASP A 56 17.94 3.44 1.82
CA ASP A 56 18.65 4.52 1.13
C ASP A 56 17.77 5.29 0.15
N LEU A 57 16.84 4.59 -0.50
CA LEU A 57 15.88 5.18 -1.42
C LEU A 57 14.86 6.07 -0.70
N HIS A 58 14.40 5.62 0.47
CA HIS A 58 13.29 6.25 1.19
C HIS A 58 13.71 7.10 2.40
N LYS A 59 15.00 7.25 2.67
CA LYS A 59 15.51 8.02 3.82
C LYS A 59 14.99 9.47 3.88
N ASP A 60 14.86 10.12 2.72
CA ASP A 60 14.34 11.48 2.65
C ASP A 60 12.85 11.51 3.03
N ARG A 61 12.07 10.54 2.56
CA ARG A 61 10.66 10.36 2.97
C ARG A 61 10.55 10.18 4.48
N PHE A 62 11.32 9.28 5.06
CA PHE A 62 11.30 9.03 6.51
C PHE A 62 11.68 10.27 7.32
N SER A 63 12.68 11.02 6.86
CA SER A 63 13.12 12.25 7.49
C SER A 63 12.06 13.35 7.40
N ASP A 64 11.41 13.50 6.25
CA ASP A 64 10.36 14.51 6.05
C ASP A 64 9.11 14.18 6.87
N ILE A 65 8.72 12.89 6.95
CA ILE A 65 7.61 12.46 7.81
C ILE A 65 7.94 12.75 9.27
N LEU A 66 9.14 12.41 9.75
CA LEU A 66 9.54 12.73 11.12
C LEU A 66 9.49 14.24 11.40
N ARG A 67 9.96 15.09 10.47
CA ARG A 67 9.87 16.55 10.61
C ARG A 67 8.41 17.03 10.69
N LEU A 68 7.53 16.48 9.90
CA LEU A 68 6.09 16.77 9.98
C LEU A 68 5.51 16.36 11.33
N CYS A 69 5.85 15.16 11.82
CA CYS A 69 5.46 14.70 13.15
C CYS A 69 5.90 15.70 14.23
N GLN A 70 7.17 16.09 14.24
CA GLN A 70 7.72 17.05 15.18
C GLN A 70 7.07 18.43 15.10
N PHE A 71 6.72 18.87 13.89
CA PHE A 71 6.05 20.17 13.67
C PHE A 71 4.65 20.20 14.28
N TYR A 72 3.87 19.11 14.13
CA TYR A 72 2.49 19.06 14.63
C TYR A 72 2.38 18.56 16.06
N VAL A 73 3.30 17.70 16.50
CA VAL A 73 3.35 17.11 17.83
C VAL A 73 4.77 17.22 18.37
N ALA A 74 5.13 18.40 18.84
CA ALA A 74 6.49 18.72 19.32
C ALA A 74 6.85 18.04 20.66
N ASN A 75 5.87 17.50 21.39
CA ASN A 75 6.13 16.81 22.65
C ASN A 75 6.75 15.41 22.38
N PRO A 76 8.01 15.17 22.76
CA PRO A 76 8.64 13.87 22.55
C PRO A 76 8.03 12.76 23.40
N SER A 77 7.34 13.09 24.51
CA SER A 77 6.63 12.12 25.33
C SER A 77 5.24 11.72 24.80
N ALA A 78 4.85 12.23 23.62
CA ALA A 78 3.58 11.88 22.99
C ALA A 78 3.53 10.36 22.68
N ARG A 79 2.36 9.78 22.83
CA ARG A 79 2.09 8.40 22.39
C ARG A 79 1.86 8.42 20.89
N VAL A 80 2.68 7.69 20.19
CA VAL A 80 2.66 7.61 18.73
C VAL A 80 2.22 6.23 18.29
N LEU A 81 1.29 6.17 17.34
CA LEU A 81 0.92 4.93 16.65
C LEU A 81 1.47 4.98 15.22
N ASP A 82 2.29 4.02 14.87
CA ASP A 82 2.79 3.82 13.50
C ASP A 82 2.04 2.65 12.85
N ILE A 83 1.35 2.91 11.76
CA ILE A 83 0.58 1.90 11.03
C ILE A 83 1.49 1.19 10.03
N GLY A 84 1.69 -0.11 10.26
CA GLY A 84 2.61 -0.92 9.47
C GLY A 84 4.05 -0.77 9.94
N ARG A 85 4.51 -1.70 10.80
CA ARG A 85 5.88 -1.70 11.31
C ARG A 85 6.90 -1.75 10.17
N SER A 86 7.80 -0.78 10.13
CA SER A 86 8.78 -0.62 9.05
C SER A 86 10.01 0.17 9.52
N GLU A 87 10.93 0.46 8.61
CA GLU A 87 12.08 1.34 8.89
C GLU A 87 11.67 2.76 9.33
N LEU A 88 10.47 3.23 8.96
CA LEU A 88 9.93 4.49 9.47
C LEU A 88 9.75 4.44 10.99
N THR A 89 9.34 3.30 11.56
CA THR A 89 9.25 3.11 13.01
C THR A 89 10.58 3.45 13.70
N ALA A 90 11.71 3.01 13.14
CA ALA A 90 13.04 3.31 13.68
C ALA A 90 13.37 4.82 13.60
N TYR A 91 12.88 5.53 12.59
CA TYR A 91 13.03 6.98 12.50
C TYR A 91 12.17 7.69 13.55
N LEU A 92 10.93 7.25 13.79
CA LEU A 92 10.05 7.81 14.81
C LEU A 92 10.64 7.65 16.21
N LEU A 93 11.23 6.49 16.51
CA LEU A 93 11.89 6.19 17.79
C LEU A 93 13.08 7.10 18.11
N LYS A 94 13.69 7.75 17.11
CA LYS A 94 14.76 8.75 17.35
C LYS A 94 14.27 9.98 18.14
N TYR A 95 12.97 10.24 18.12
CA TYR A 95 12.39 11.41 18.77
C TYR A 95 11.29 11.05 19.78
N TYR A 96 10.47 10.02 19.47
CA TYR A 96 9.35 9.59 20.30
C TYR A 96 9.66 8.25 20.94
N PRO A 97 9.98 8.18 22.26
CA PRO A 97 10.25 6.90 22.92
C PRO A 97 9.00 6.02 23.10
N HIS A 98 7.79 6.61 22.99
CA HIS A 98 6.52 5.92 23.19
C HIS A 98 5.82 5.61 21.86
N VAL A 99 6.52 4.93 20.95
CA VAL A 99 5.95 4.42 19.71
C VAL A 99 5.34 3.05 19.95
N THR A 100 4.10 2.88 19.48
CA THR A 100 3.42 1.58 19.34
C THR A 100 3.18 1.38 17.84
N THR A 101 3.25 0.15 17.36
CA THR A 101 2.92 -0.18 15.97
C THR A 101 1.59 -0.92 15.90
N LEU A 102 0.87 -0.80 14.77
CA LEU A 102 -0.35 -1.56 14.50
C LEU A 102 -0.28 -2.13 13.08
N GLY A 103 -0.68 -3.39 12.93
CA GLY A 103 -0.69 -4.07 11.63
C GLY A 103 -0.96 -5.55 11.76
N LEU A 104 -0.61 -6.29 10.71
CA LEU A 104 -0.71 -7.75 10.70
C LEU A 104 0.21 -8.38 11.73
N ASP A 105 -0.03 -9.65 12.04
CA ASP A 105 0.85 -10.44 12.90
C ASP A 105 2.29 -10.40 12.36
N LEU A 106 3.23 -10.07 13.23
CA LEU A 106 4.64 -9.94 12.88
C LEU A 106 5.29 -11.25 12.40
N HIS A 107 4.70 -12.38 12.76
CA HIS A 107 5.14 -13.71 12.34
C HIS A 107 4.40 -14.24 11.11
N ALA A 108 3.37 -13.51 10.65
CA ALA A 108 2.66 -13.88 9.45
C ALA A 108 3.49 -13.55 8.20
N ASP A 109 3.49 -14.45 7.23
CA ASP A 109 4.13 -14.28 5.91
C ASP A 109 3.36 -13.26 5.03
N ALA A 110 2.75 -12.26 5.67
CA ALA A 110 1.88 -11.26 5.07
C ALA A 110 2.47 -9.87 5.26
N GLY A 111 2.53 -9.10 4.18
CA GLY A 111 3.05 -7.74 4.23
C GLY A 111 4.49 -7.60 3.75
N GLY A 112 4.80 -6.47 3.16
CA GLY A 112 5.97 -6.28 2.30
C GLY A 112 7.31 -6.02 2.98
N HIS A 113 7.41 -5.91 4.31
CA HIS A 113 8.66 -5.47 4.93
C HIS A 113 9.03 -6.32 6.13
N ARG A 114 10.23 -6.93 6.05
CA ARG A 114 10.85 -7.63 7.19
C ARG A 114 11.43 -6.60 8.16
N GLU A 115 11.22 -6.88 9.44
CA GLU A 115 11.70 -6.04 10.52
C GLU A 115 13.22 -6.05 10.68
N ALA A 116 13.75 -4.93 11.20
CA ALA A 116 15.04 -4.95 11.88
C ALA A 116 14.88 -5.65 13.22
N SER A 117 15.79 -6.58 13.55
CA SER A 117 15.87 -7.22 14.86
C SER A 117 15.91 -6.24 16.05
N SER A 118 16.30 -4.98 15.80
CA SER A 118 16.33 -3.90 16.79
C SER A 118 14.95 -3.39 17.25
N MET A 119 13.84 -3.88 16.67
CA MET A 119 12.49 -3.41 16.98
C MET A 119 11.63 -4.42 17.76
N GLU A 120 12.19 -5.54 18.21
CA GLU A 120 11.48 -6.58 18.96
C GLU A 120 10.81 -6.06 20.24
N THR A 121 11.39 -5.03 20.87
CA THR A 121 10.86 -4.42 22.11
C THR A 121 9.76 -3.38 21.87
N VAL A 122 9.48 -3.02 20.60
CA VAL A 122 8.44 -2.03 20.28
C VAL A 122 7.06 -2.67 20.43
N PRO A 123 6.16 -2.12 21.27
CA PRO A 123 4.81 -2.64 21.41
C PRO A 123 4.09 -2.74 20.06
N HIS A 124 3.37 -3.84 19.83
CA HIS A 124 2.63 -4.08 18.61
C HIS A 124 1.18 -4.47 18.92
N ILE A 125 0.26 -3.86 18.18
CA ILE A 125 -1.17 -4.20 18.20
C ILE A 125 -1.46 -4.96 16.91
N THR A 126 -1.77 -6.24 17.02
CA THR A 126 -2.17 -7.06 15.88
C THR A 126 -3.60 -6.72 15.50
N PHE A 127 -3.78 -6.12 14.33
CA PHE A 127 -5.09 -5.84 13.73
C PHE A 127 -4.96 -5.71 12.21
N ASP A 128 -5.74 -6.51 11.49
CA ASP A 128 -5.82 -6.40 10.04
C ASP A 128 -6.79 -5.26 9.66
N LEU A 129 -6.27 -4.22 9.02
CA LEU A 129 -7.04 -3.07 8.56
C LEU A 129 -8.14 -3.40 7.56
N LEU A 130 -8.08 -4.54 6.88
CA LEU A 130 -9.18 -5.04 6.05
C LEU A 130 -10.45 -5.30 6.87
N ASN A 131 -10.32 -5.51 8.17
CA ASN A 131 -11.41 -5.68 9.13
C ASN A 131 -11.89 -4.36 9.77
N SER A 132 -11.44 -3.21 9.30
CA SER A 132 -11.81 -1.90 9.87
C SER A 132 -13.32 -1.61 9.81
N HIS A 133 -14.07 -2.27 8.93
CA HIS A 133 -15.53 -2.21 8.85
C HIS A 133 -16.23 -2.94 10.02
N ARG A 134 -15.50 -3.71 10.83
CA ARG A 134 -16.03 -4.50 11.95
C ARG A 134 -15.71 -3.81 13.27
N VAL A 135 -16.58 -2.90 13.69
CA VAL A 135 -16.41 -2.10 14.93
C VAL A 135 -16.34 -2.99 16.18
N ASP A 136 -17.00 -4.14 16.16
CA ASP A 136 -17.07 -5.10 17.25
C ASP A 136 -15.72 -5.71 17.65
N ILE A 137 -14.76 -5.76 16.72
CA ILE A 137 -13.42 -6.33 16.93
C ILE A 137 -12.30 -5.29 17.00
N TRP A 138 -12.62 -4.01 17.01
CA TRP A 138 -11.59 -2.97 17.13
C TRP A 138 -10.80 -3.12 18.42
N PRO A 139 -9.46 -3.04 18.38
CA PRO A 139 -8.63 -3.18 19.56
C PRO A 139 -8.90 -2.08 20.57
N LYS A 140 -9.15 -2.46 21.81
CA LYS A 140 -9.32 -1.53 22.94
C LYS A 140 -7.93 -1.14 23.45
N CYS A 141 -7.47 0.04 23.14
CA CYS A 141 -6.16 0.54 23.56
C CYS A 141 -6.26 2.01 24.02
N LYS A 142 -5.17 2.51 24.59
CA LYS A 142 -5.06 3.93 24.93
C LYS A 142 -5.03 4.76 23.65
N SER A 143 -5.62 5.95 23.69
CA SER A 143 -5.59 6.89 22.57
C SER A 143 -4.18 7.45 22.31
N PHE A 144 -3.93 7.87 21.08
CA PHE A 144 -2.65 8.37 20.60
C PHE A 144 -2.73 9.85 20.24
N GLU A 145 -1.72 10.62 20.60
CA GLU A 145 -1.59 12.02 20.24
C GLU A 145 -1.16 12.19 18.78
N LEU A 146 -0.48 11.17 18.22
CA LEU A 146 -0.04 11.13 16.83
C LEU A 146 -0.26 9.74 16.25
N ILE A 147 -0.88 9.68 15.08
CA ILE A 147 -0.94 8.48 14.24
C ILE A 147 -0.21 8.76 12.92
N VAL A 148 0.71 7.88 12.55
CA VAL A 148 1.40 7.90 11.26
C VAL A 148 0.87 6.76 10.40
N PHE A 149 0.26 7.10 9.27
CA PHE A 149 -0.35 6.17 8.32
C PHE A 149 0.28 6.38 6.95
N SER A 150 1.45 5.75 6.75
CA SER A 150 2.33 6.06 5.62
C SER A 150 2.44 4.90 4.65
N GLU A 151 2.03 5.13 3.39
CA GLU A 151 2.14 4.18 2.27
C GLU A 151 1.51 2.81 2.61
N VAL A 152 0.31 2.83 3.17
CA VAL A 152 -0.46 1.63 3.53
C VAL A 152 -1.84 1.65 2.91
N LEU A 153 -2.49 2.81 2.82
CA LEU A 153 -3.87 2.93 2.37
C LEU A 153 -4.08 2.36 0.96
N GLU A 154 -3.12 2.55 0.07
CA GLU A 154 -3.16 2.08 -1.32
C GLU A 154 -3.15 0.57 -1.46
N HIS A 155 -2.75 -0.16 -0.44
CA HIS A 155 -2.71 -1.62 -0.41
C HIS A 155 -3.99 -2.26 0.15
N LEU A 156 -4.95 -1.46 0.64
CA LEU A 156 -6.15 -1.95 1.29
C LEU A 156 -7.32 -2.11 0.31
N SER A 157 -7.97 -3.26 0.35
CA SER A 157 -9.17 -3.58 -0.45
C SER A 157 -10.49 -3.35 0.29
N VAL A 158 -10.48 -2.50 1.32
CA VAL A 158 -11.64 -2.09 2.10
C VAL A 158 -11.92 -0.61 1.84
N ALA A 159 -13.18 -0.18 2.00
CA ALA A 159 -13.53 1.24 1.83
C ALA A 159 -12.72 2.12 2.81
N PRO A 160 -12.04 3.16 2.34
CA PRO A 160 -11.13 3.96 3.15
C PRO A 160 -11.85 4.70 4.29
N GLU A 161 -13.15 4.97 4.17
CA GLU A 161 -13.97 5.56 5.23
C GLU A 161 -13.93 4.71 6.50
N PHE A 162 -13.98 3.38 6.39
CA PHE A 162 -13.87 2.49 7.55
C PHE A 162 -12.49 2.57 8.20
N VAL A 163 -11.44 2.66 7.38
CA VAL A 163 -10.08 2.79 7.89
C VAL A 163 -9.91 4.11 8.63
N PHE A 164 -10.34 5.23 8.04
CA PHE A 164 -10.24 6.53 8.67
C PHE A 164 -11.13 6.65 9.93
N ALA A 165 -12.33 6.05 9.94
CA ALA A 165 -13.17 5.98 11.13
C ALA A 165 -12.48 5.19 12.26
N PHE A 166 -11.89 4.05 11.94
CA PHE A 166 -11.10 3.28 12.89
C PHE A 166 -9.92 4.09 13.44
N LEU A 167 -9.11 4.70 12.58
CA LEU A 167 -7.96 5.52 13.02
C LEU A 167 -8.43 6.74 13.84
N ASN A 168 -9.55 7.37 13.47
CA ASN A 168 -10.12 8.46 14.25
C ASN A 168 -10.51 8.01 15.67
N SER A 169 -11.02 6.79 15.84
CA SER A 169 -11.36 6.24 17.15
C SER A 169 -10.14 6.08 18.08
N LEU A 170 -8.96 5.85 17.50
CA LEU A 170 -7.71 5.67 18.22
C LEU A 170 -7.00 7.00 18.56
N LEU A 171 -7.38 8.12 17.94
CA LEU A 171 -6.80 9.42 18.23
C LEU A 171 -7.25 9.95 19.59
N ALA A 172 -6.34 10.58 20.30
CA ALA A 172 -6.65 11.43 21.44
C ALA A 172 -7.46 12.67 20.99
N GLU A 173 -8.02 13.38 21.93
CA GLU A 173 -8.63 14.69 21.67
C GLU A 173 -7.58 15.65 21.07
N ASN A 174 -7.91 16.33 19.99
CA ASN A 174 -6.99 17.13 19.18
C ASN A 174 -5.79 16.37 18.62
N GLY A 175 -5.81 15.03 18.66
CA GLY A 175 -4.77 14.18 18.11
C GLY A 175 -4.60 14.39 16.60
N ILE A 176 -3.40 14.12 16.12
CA ILE A 176 -2.98 14.34 14.73
C ILE A 176 -2.83 13.01 14.01
N LEU A 177 -3.39 12.90 12.81
CA LEU A 177 -3.16 11.83 11.86
C LEU A 177 -2.40 12.37 10.65
N ILE A 178 -1.23 11.81 10.36
CA ILE A 178 -0.46 12.08 9.15
C ILE A 178 -0.63 10.89 8.21
N CYS A 179 -1.26 11.12 7.06
CA CYS A 179 -1.45 10.11 6.01
C CYS A 179 -0.60 10.44 4.79
N THR A 180 0.17 9.46 4.30
CA THR A 180 0.90 9.57 3.04
C THR A 180 0.52 8.43 2.11
N THR A 181 0.45 8.73 0.80
CA THR A 181 0.14 7.74 -0.25
C THR A 181 0.66 8.25 -1.59
N PRO A 182 0.91 7.39 -2.58
CA PRO A 182 1.18 7.83 -3.94
C PRO A 182 0.07 8.73 -4.49
N ASN A 183 0.47 9.79 -5.22
CA ASN A 183 -0.49 10.68 -5.84
C ASN A 183 -1.06 10.02 -7.11
N ALA A 184 -2.35 9.69 -7.11
CA ALA A 184 -3.06 9.13 -8.27
C ALA A 184 -3.01 10.04 -9.51
N ALA A 185 -2.78 11.33 -9.31
CA ALA A 185 -2.81 12.35 -10.36
C ALA A 185 -1.45 13.04 -10.59
N ASP A 186 -0.33 12.36 -10.34
CA ASP A 186 1.00 12.88 -10.67
C ASP A 186 1.19 13.08 -12.18
N VAL A 187 2.21 13.85 -12.57
CA VAL A 187 2.43 14.19 -13.98
C VAL A 187 2.69 12.97 -14.86
N ALA A 188 3.39 11.95 -14.35
CA ALA A 188 3.71 10.76 -15.14
C ALA A 188 2.43 9.95 -15.43
N LYS A 189 1.54 9.83 -14.45
CA LYS A 189 0.24 9.18 -14.59
C LYS A 189 -0.66 9.93 -15.55
N ARG A 190 -0.73 11.26 -15.42
CA ARG A 190 -1.50 12.11 -16.37
C ARG A 190 -1.03 11.93 -17.81
N LEU A 191 0.29 11.93 -18.04
CA LEU A 191 0.86 11.71 -19.37
C LEU A 191 0.54 10.31 -19.90
N ARG A 192 0.66 9.27 -19.09
CA ARG A 192 0.30 7.91 -19.50
C ARG A 192 -1.16 7.82 -19.92
N LEU A 193 -2.09 8.41 -19.15
CA LEU A 193 -3.51 8.47 -19.50
C LEU A 193 -3.75 9.23 -20.78
N ALA A 194 -3.08 10.37 -21.00
CA ALA A 194 -3.19 11.16 -22.23
C ALA A 194 -2.76 10.36 -23.49
N TYR A 195 -1.84 9.39 -23.32
CA TYR A 195 -1.44 8.46 -24.38
C TYR A 195 -2.26 7.16 -24.39
N GLY A 196 -3.41 7.09 -23.71
CA GLY A 196 -4.26 5.91 -23.65
C GLY A 196 -3.64 4.72 -22.92
N ARG A 197 -2.65 4.94 -22.04
CA ARG A 197 -1.99 3.90 -21.26
C ARG A 197 -2.46 3.92 -19.82
N ASN A 198 -2.76 2.74 -19.26
CA ASN A 198 -3.05 2.64 -17.83
C ASN A 198 -1.82 3.06 -17.02
N PRO A 199 -1.94 4.06 -16.12
CA PRO A 199 -0.83 4.54 -15.31
C PRO A 199 -0.60 3.70 -14.05
N PHE A 200 -1.60 2.94 -13.61
CA PHE A 200 -1.57 2.21 -12.34
C PHE A 200 -0.85 0.89 -12.47
N GLU A 201 -0.26 0.44 -11.37
CA GLU A 201 0.41 -0.85 -11.26
C GLU A 201 -0.59 -1.99 -11.51
N ARG A 202 -0.13 -3.07 -12.16
CA ARG A 202 -0.91 -4.31 -12.19
C ARG A 202 -0.83 -4.99 -10.84
N LEU A 203 -1.94 -5.60 -10.41
CA LEU A 203 -1.91 -6.42 -9.23
C LEU A 203 -0.87 -7.54 -9.40
N ARG A 204 -0.08 -7.76 -8.36
CA ARG A 204 0.92 -8.81 -8.33
C ARG A 204 0.25 -10.16 -8.12
N LEU A 205 0.88 -11.21 -8.61
CA LEU A 205 0.39 -12.59 -8.43
C LEU A 205 0.56 -13.10 -7.00
N TYR A 206 1.37 -12.41 -6.21
CA TYR A 206 1.57 -12.71 -4.80
C TYR A 206 0.45 -12.11 -3.95
N SER A 207 -0.49 -12.96 -3.51
CA SER A 207 -1.71 -12.53 -2.81
C SER A 207 -1.48 -11.82 -1.48
N ALA A 208 -0.37 -12.13 -0.77
CA ALA A 208 -0.03 -11.47 0.49
C ALA A 208 0.52 -10.04 0.29
N ASN A 209 0.95 -9.67 -0.93
CA ASN A 209 1.35 -8.32 -1.29
C ASN A 209 0.90 -8.02 -2.73
N PRO A 210 -0.37 -7.72 -2.95
CA PRO A 210 -0.93 -7.52 -4.31
C PRO A 210 -0.42 -6.24 -5.00
N GLY A 211 0.38 -5.42 -4.34
CA GLY A 211 0.78 -4.09 -4.81
C GLY A 211 -0.27 -3.04 -4.51
N HIS A 212 -0.30 -1.95 -5.28
CA HIS A 212 -1.30 -0.90 -5.07
C HIS A 212 -2.64 -1.33 -5.65
N ILE A 213 -3.64 -1.46 -4.78
CA ILE A 213 -5.03 -1.76 -5.16
C ILE A 213 -5.70 -0.51 -5.69
N ARG A 214 -5.50 0.61 -4.99
CA ARG A 214 -6.03 1.92 -5.39
C ARG A 214 -5.12 3.04 -4.91
N GLU A 215 -4.83 3.98 -5.77
CA GLU A 215 -4.20 5.23 -5.38
C GLU A 215 -5.24 6.35 -5.24
N TYR A 216 -4.90 7.38 -4.47
CA TYR A 216 -5.82 8.46 -4.10
C TYR A 216 -5.27 9.81 -4.54
N THR A 217 -6.18 10.70 -4.89
CA THR A 217 -5.85 12.12 -5.00
C THR A 217 -5.88 12.78 -3.63
N ARG A 218 -5.20 13.89 -3.50
CA ARG A 218 -5.20 14.69 -2.27
C ARG A 218 -6.61 15.11 -1.85
N GLN A 219 -7.46 15.48 -2.81
CA GLN A 219 -8.83 15.90 -2.53
C GLN A 219 -9.68 14.74 -1.99
N GLU A 220 -9.61 13.57 -2.62
CA GLU A 220 -10.31 12.37 -2.13
C GLU A 220 -9.92 12.04 -0.69
N LEU A 221 -8.62 12.09 -0.34
CA LEU A 221 -8.16 11.83 1.02
C LEU A 221 -8.85 12.76 2.04
N CYS A 222 -8.98 14.04 1.69
CA CYS A 222 -9.63 15.01 2.59
C CYS A 222 -11.13 14.78 2.67
N ASP A 223 -11.80 14.54 1.55
CA ASP A 223 -13.24 14.31 1.52
C ASP A 223 -13.62 13.06 2.34
N ILE A 224 -12.86 11.97 2.17
CA ILE A 224 -13.03 10.73 2.91
C ILE A 224 -12.80 10.95 4.41
N ALA A 225 -11.69 11.56 4.80
CA ALA A 225 -11.37 11.77 6.21
C ALA A 225 -12.37 12.73 6.89
N CYS A 226 -12.81 13.78 6.19
CA CYS A 226 -13.82 14.72 6.71
C CYS A 226 -15.18 14.04 6.90
N SER A 227 -15.56 13.08 6.05
CA SER A 227 -16.82 12.36 6.16
C SER A 227 -16.94 11.55 7.47
N VAL A 228 -15.81 11.21 8.09
CA VAL A 228 -15.74 10.45 9.35
C VAL A 228 -15.31 11.31 10.55
N GLY A 229 -15.44 12.62 10.47
CA GLY A 229 -15.23 13.54 11.60
C GLY A 229 -13.76 13.95 11.84
N LEU A 230 -12.88 13.77 10.85
CA LEU A 230 -11.53 14.34 10.88
C LEU A 230 -11.50 15.69 10.15
N GLN A 231 -10.78 16.66 10.70
CA GLN A 231 -10.53 17.94 10.03
C GLN A 231 -9.24 17.88 9.23
N CYS A 232 -9.28 18.13 7.93
CA CYS A 232 -8.09 18.28 7.10
C CYS A 232 -7.44 19.65 7.38
N ILE A 233 -6.30 19.66 8.09
CA ILE A 233 -5.61 20.90 8.49
C ILE A 233 -4.45 21.28 7.56
N ARG A 234 -3.91 20.30 6.80
CA ARG A 234 -2.83 20.56 5.85
C ARG A 234 -2.84 19.54 4.73
N GLN A 235 -2.51 19.98 3.54
CA GLN A 235 -2.32 19.16 2.36
C GLN A 235 -1.01 19.56 1.68
N LEU A 236 -0.13 18.56 1.44
CA LEU A 236 1.18 18.77 0.87
C LEU A 236 1.42 17.78 -0.28
N TYR A 237 2.38 18.10 -1.13
CA TYR A 237 2.88 17.20 -2.15
C TYR A 237 4.40 17.09 -2.02
N PHE A 238 4.89 15.87 -2.03
CA PHE A 238 6.31 15.58 -2.01
C PHE A 238 6.75 14.86 -3.29
N ASP A 239 8.02 15.00 -3.60
CA ASP A 239 8.64 14.33 -4.74
C ASP A 239 9.70 13.35 -4.24
N TRP A 240 9.25 12.36 -3.48
CA TRP A 240 10.13 11.31 -3.00
C TRP A 240 10.49 10.33 -4.14
N PRO A 241 11.76 9.92 -4.23
CA PRO A 241 12.18 8.96 -5.24
C PRO A 241 11.47 7.61 -5.04
N GLN A 242 10.90 7.08 -6.12
CA GLN A 242 10.30 5.73 -6.12
C GLN A 242 11.24 4.68 -6.73
N SER A 243 12.27 5.13 -7.45
CA SER A 243 13.33 4.29 -7.99
C SER A 243 14.58 5.11 -8.30
N ARG A 244 15.76 4.49 -8.22
CA ARG A 244 17.00 5.07 -8.72
C ARG A 244 17.19 4.65 -10.17
N GLY A 245 17.07 5.56 -11.11
CA GLY A 245 17.35 5.34 -12.53
C GLY A 245 16.64 6.33 -13.43
N GLY A 246 17.35 6.81 -14.45
CA GLY A 246 16.81 7.72 -15.47
C GLY A 246 17.89 8.58 -16.11
N SER A 247 17.70 8.95 -17.38
CA SER A 247 18.57 9.91 -18.07
C SER A 247 18.58 11.25 -17.33
N ARG A 248 19.74 11.87 -17.16
CA ARG A 248 19.92 13.19 -16.52
C ARG A 248 19.04 14.27 -17.14
N ILE A 249 18.84 14.26 -18.46
CA ILE A 249 18.00 15.22 -19.19
C ILE A 249 16.53 15.03 -18.81
N LYS A 250 16.03 13.78 -18.80
CA LYS A 250 14.66 13.46 -18.35
C LYS A 250 14.44 13.89 -16.90
N SER A 251 15.45 13.72 -16.05
CA SER A 251 15.39 14.14 -14.64
C SER A 251 15.27 15.65 -14.49
N ALA A 252 16.00 16.44 -15.28
CA ALA A 252 15.94 17.93 -15.22
C ALA A 252 14.59 18.46 -15.69
N CYS A 253 14.08 17.97 -16.82
CA CYS A 253 12.73 18.33 -17.31
C CYS A 253 11.64 17.95 -16.30
N MET A 254 11.71 16.76 -15.71
CA MET A 254 10.76 16.33 -14.71
C MET A 254 10.81 17.16 -13.42
N LYS A 255 12.00 17.60 -13.00
CA LYS A 255 12.11 18.53 -11.86
C LYS A 255 11.40 19.85 -12.12
N LEU A 256 11.55 20.43 -13.31
CA LEU A 256 10.88 21.68 -13.68
C LEU A 256 9.36 21.51 -13.70
N ILE A 257 8.85 20.43 -14.28
CA ILE A 257 7.41 20.13 -14.33
C ILE A 257 6.85 19.89 -12.92
N ARG A 258 7.58 19.18 -12.07
CA ARG A 258 7.23 18.93 -10.66
C ARG A 258 7.44 20.13 -9.73
N ALA A 259 7.93 21.26 -10.26
CA ALA A 259 7.87 22.54 -9.55
C ALA A 259 6.41 22.93 -9.23
N TYR A 260 5.44 22.53 -10.09
CA TYR A 260 4.01 22.62 -9.78
C TYR A 260 3.59 21.49 -8.83
N PRO A 261 3.25 21.80 -7.55
CA PRO A 261 3.08 20.77 -6.51
C PRO A 261 2.11 19.62 -6.86
N PRO A 262 0.94 19.84 -7.49
CA PRO A 262 0.01 18.77 -7.87
C PRO A 262 0.60 17.71 -8.83
N PHE A 263 1.75 17.97 -9.43
CA PHE A 263 2.43 17.06 -10.35
C PHE A 263 3.45 16.14 -9.65
N ARG A 264 3.68 16.34 -8.35
CA ARG A 264 4.60 15.52 -7.55
C ARG A 264 4.02 14.14 -7.28
N GLY A 265 4.93 13.18 -7.03
CA GLY A 265 4.61 11.76 -6.96
C GLY A 265 3.88 11.31 -5.69
N SER A 266 3.98 12.06 -4.59
CA SER A 266 3.39 11.67 -3.31
C SER A 266 2.50 12.76 -2.72
N SER A 267 1.36 12.35 -2.17
CA SER A 267 0.41 13.17 -1.43
C SER A 267 0.58 12.96 0.06
N VAL A 268 0.54 14.05 0.82
CA VAL A 268 0.52 14.03 2.28
C VAL A 268 -0.66 14.86 2.76
N ALA A 269 -1.47 14.28 3.62
CA ALA A 269 -2.57 14.96 4.28
C ALA A 269 -2.41 14.85 5.80
N VAL A 270 -2.63 15.96 6.49
CA VAL A 270 -2.59 16.03 7.95
C VAL A 270 -3.99 16.34 8.44
N PHE A 271 -4.47 15.50 9.31
CA PHE A 271 -5.79 15.60 9.89
C PHE A 271 -5.71 15.81 11.39
N ARG A 272 -6.73 16.45 11.94
CA ARG A 272 -6.94 16.60 13.37
C ARG A 272 -8.26 15.98 13.76
N ARG A 273 -8.28 15.25 14.88
CA ARG A 273 -9.54 14.85 15.49
C ARG A 273 -10.25 16.08 16.05
N VAL A 274 -11.48 16.31 15.63
CA VAL A 274 -12.37 17.34 16.16
C VAL A 274 -13.38 16.66 17.07
N MET A 275 -13.61 17.23 18.25
CA MET A 275 -14.72 16.81 19.10
C MET A 275 -16.03 17.24 18.45
N PRO A 276 -17.06 16.40 18.45
CA PRO A 276 -18.38 16.76 17.98
C PRO A 276 -19.03 17.87 18.80
#